data_ca280ce5cde0d697b94a35925e86179a
#
_entry.id   ca280ce5cde0d697b94a35925e86179a
#
_cell.length_a   1.000
_cell.length_b   1.000
_cell.length_c   1.000
_cell.angle_alpha   90.00
_cell.angle_beta   90.00
_cell.angle_gamma   90.00
#
_symmetry.space_group_name_H-M   'P 1'
#
loop_
_entity.id
_entity.type
_entity.pdbx_description
1 polymer ?
#
loop_
_entity_poly.entity_id
_entity_poly.type
_entity_poly.pdbx_seq_one_letter_code
_entity_poly.pdbx_strand_id
1 'polypeptide(L)'
;MQEHKDFWDRNAGRYDRFMRKDRAAYDEMYELIRPVVKAKTVLELATGTGLIAKHIVNAAAHIEATDASAEMIAEAKRDIRSAKLHFSVQDMFRLPYADKSFDVVLSLDHKSRRQQRIV
;
A
#
# COMPACT_ATOMS: atom_id res chain seq x y z
N MET A 1 3.93 20.54 1.92
CA MET A 1 4.26 19.12 2.15
C MET A 1 4.05 18.72 3.59
N GLN A 2 4.56 19.51 4.54
CA GLN A 2 4.40 19.21 5.96
C GLN A 2 2.93 19.22 6.39
N GLU A 3 2.17 20.19 5.93
CA GLU A 3 0.75 20.28 6.26
C GLU A 3 -0.02 19.08 5.74
N HIS A 4 0.30 18.63 4.54
CA HIS A 4 -0.36 17.49 3.92
C HIS A 4 -0.10 16.22 4.72
N LYS A 5 1.13 16.03 5.14
CA LYS A 5 1.51 14.88 5.96
C LYS A 5 0.77 14.90 7.30
N ASP A 6 0.70 16.07 7.95
CA ASP A 6 0.01 16.21 9.23
C ASP A 6 -1.47 15.88 9.11
N PHE A 7 -2.10 16.30 8.01
CA PHE A 7 -3.50 15.98 7.75
C PHE A 7 -3.72 14.47 7.71
N TRP A 8 -2.89 13.75 6.93
CA TRP A 8 -3.03 12.32 6.82
C TRP A 8 -2.73 11.60 8.12
N ASP A 9 -1.74 12.08 8.89
CA ASP A 9 -1.42 11.50 10.19
C ASP A 9 -2.62 11.57 11.14
N ARG A 10 -3.30 12.72 11.17
CA ARG A 10 -4.45 12.91 12.07
C ARG A 10 -5.68 12.12 11.65
N ASN A 11 -5.78 11.76 10.39
CA ASN A 11 -6.98 11.16 9.85
C ASN A 11 -6.82 9.70 9.43
N ALA A 12 -5.74 9.05 9.85
CA ALA A 12 -5.44 7.68 9.41
C ALA A 12 -6.59 6.71 9.68
N GLY A 13 -7.12 6.69 10.89
CA GLY A 13 -8.21 5.77 11.22
C GLY A 13 -9.50 6.07 10.46
N ARG A 14 -9.79 7.34 10.26
CA ARG A 14 -10.98 7.75 9.51
C ARG A 14 -10.86 7.37 8.04
N TYR A 15 -9.67 7.55 7.49
CA TYR A 15 -9.39 7.21 6.11
C TYR A 15 -9.61 5.71 5.86
N ASP A 16 -9.13 4.88 6.77
CA ASP A 16 -9.28 3.43 6.66
C ASP A 16 -10.77 3.05 6.67
N ARG A 17 -11.55 3.66 7.57
CA ARG A 17 -12.99 3.38 7.63
C ARG A 17 -13.70 3.82 6.36
N PHE A 18 -13.31 4.95 5.80
CA PHE A 18 -13.88 5.44 4.56
C PHE A 18 -13.63 4.45 3.41
N MET A 19 -12.43 3.95 3.33
CA MET A 19 -12.08 3.00 2.27
C MET A 19 -12.87 1.70 2.40
N ARG A 20 -13.14 1.27 3.61
CA ARG A 20 -13.90 0.02 3.82
C ARG A 20 -15.35 0.11 3.38
N LYS A 21 -15.91 1.30 3.30
CA LYS A 21 -17.30 1.47 2.86
C LYS A 21 -17.50 1.14 1.39
N ASP A 22 -16.47 1.28 0.59
CA ASP A 22 -16.55 1.02 -0.85
C ASP A 22 -16.02 -0.37 -1.17
N ARG A 23 -16.53 -1.35 -0.46
CA ARG A 23 -15.99 -2.69 -0.46
C ARG A 23 -16.04 -3.37 -1.82
N ALA A 24 -17.17 -3.23 -2.52
CA ALA A 24 -17.32 -3.92 -3.80
C ALA A 24 -16.28 -3.47 -4.82
N ALA A 25 -16.01 -2.17 -4.88
CA ALA A 25 -15.02 -1.64 -5.80
C ALA A 25 -13.61 -2.11 -5.45
N TYR A 26 -13.31 -2.19 -4.16
CA TYR A 26 -12.00 -2.68 -3.72
C TYR A 26 -11.83 -4.17 -3.97
N ASP A 27 -12.89 -4.96 -3.76
CA ASP A 27 -12.84 -6.39 -4.05
C ASP A 27 -12.54 -6.64 -5.52
N GLU A 28 -13.17 -5.88 -6.40
CA GLU A 28 -12.91 -5.96 -7.83
C GLU A 28 -11.46 -5.60 -8.16
N MET A 29 -10.95 -4.56 -7.53
CA MET A 29 -9.57 -4.14 -7.70
C MET A 29 -8.59 -5.22 -7.26
N TYR A 30 -8.85 -5.88 -6.12
CA TYR A 30 -8.00 -6.96 -5.65
C TYR A 30 -7.94 -8.10 -6.66
N GLU A 31 -9.08 -8.44 -7.26
CA GLU A 31 -9.12 -9.48 -8.27
C GLU A 31 -8.27 -9.14 -9.50
N LEU A 32 -8.22 -7.86 -9.85
CA LEU A 32 -7.40 -7.40 -10.98
C LEU A 32 -5.91 -7.40 -10.63
N ILE A 33 -5.57 -7.11 -9.38
CA ILE A 33 -4.17 -6.99 -8.95
C ILE A 33 -3.53 -8.36 -8.68
N ARG A 34 -4.28 -9.29 -8.11
CA ARG A 34 -3.71 -10.58 -7.70
C ARG A 34 -2.91 -11.30 -8.78
N PRO A 35 -3.42 -11.42 -10.02
CA PRO A 35 -2.61 -12.08 -11.05
C PRO A 35 -1.32 -11.33 -11.40
N VAL A 36 -1.34 -10.01 -11.26
CA VAL A 36 -0.17 -9.18 -11.56
C VAL A 36 0.96 -9.41 -10.56
N VAL A 37 0.59 -9.60 -9.29
CA VAL A 37 1.59 -9.73 -8.21
C VAL A 37 1.89 -11.19 -7.86
N LYS A 38 1.25 -12.13 -8.51
CA LYS A 38 1.36 -13.54 -8.17
C LYS A 38 2.82 -14.01 -8.19
N ALA A 39 3.28 -14.49 -7.04
CA ALA A 39 4.64 -14.98 -6.85
C ALA A 39 5.72 -13.93 -7.14
N LYS A 40 5.38 -12.66 -7.03
CA LYS A 40 6.30 -11.55 -7.32
C LYS A 40 6.71 -10.82 -6.05
N THR A 41 7.88 -10.16 -6.12
CA THR A 41 8.28 -9.21 -5.08
C THR A 41 7.72 -7.86 -5.45
N VAL A 42 7.02 -7.22 -4.51
CA VAL A 42 6.22 -6.02 -4.76
C VAL A 42 6.66 -4.89 -3.85
N LEU A 43 6.81 -3.71 -4.43
CA LEU A 43 6.95 -2.47 -3.66
C LEU A 43 5.67 -1.69 -3.85
N GLU A 44 4.98 -1.38 -2.76
CA GLU A 44 3.80 -0.52 -2.83
C GLU A 44 4.13 0.86 -2.29
N LEU A 45 3.80 1.89 -3.07
CA LEU A 45 3.96 3.29 -2.69
C LEU A 45 2.63 3.83 -2.22
N ALA A 46 2.66 4.70 -1.22
CA ALA A 46 1.47 5.32 -0.66
C ALA A 46 0.44 4.28 -0.19
N THR A 47 0.91 3.32 0.59
CA THR A 47 0.08 2.21 1.05
C THR A 47 -1.05 2.62 1.99
N GLY A 48 -0.94 3.80 2.62
CA GLY A 48 -1.89 4.24 3.62
C GLY A 48 -1.89 3.31 4.82
N THR A 49 -3.05 2.81 5.19
CA THR A 49 -3.18 1.87 6.31
C THR A 49 -2.96 0.42 5.88
N GLY A 50 -2.50 0.22 4.65
CA GLY A 50 -2.14 -1.11 4.18
C GLY A 50 -3.28 -1.99 3.74
N LEU A 51 -4.45 -1.41 3.48
CA LEU A 51 -5.64 -2.17 3.15
C LEU A 51 -5.44 -3.06 1.92
N ILE A 52 -4.87 -2.50 0.87
CA ILE A 52 -4.64 -3.23 -0.37
C ILE A 52 -3.57 -4.30 -0.17
N ALA A 53 -2.44 -3.93 0.41
CA ALA A 53 -1.34 -4.87 0.66
C ALA A 53 -1.80 -6.08 1.47
N LYS A 54 -2.61 -5.83 2.49
CA LYS A 54 -3.11 -6.92 3.35
C LYS A 54 -4.00 -7.89 2.59
N HIS A 55 -4.73 -7.40 1.59
CA HIS A 55 -5.62 -8.26 0.82
C HIS A 55 -4.92 -9.05 -0.28
N ILE A 56 -3.80 -8.54 -0.79
CA ILE A 56 -3.13 -9.19 -1.93
C ILE A 56 -1.87 -9.96 -1.53
N VAL A 57 -1.43 -9.85 -0.28
CA VAL A 57 -0.15 -10.41 0.14
C VAL A 57 -0.08 -11.93 -0.05
N ASN A 58 -1.18 -12.62 0.07
CA ASN A 58 -1.19 -14.08 -0.10
C ASN A 58 -0.80 -14.50 -1.51
N ALA A 59 -1.08 -13.65 -2.50
CA ALA A 59 -0.72 -13.94 -3.89
C ALA A 59 0.75 -13.63 -4.18
N ALA A 60 1.34 -12.66 -3.50
CA ALA A 60 2.70 -12.20 -3.76
C ALA A 60 3.74 -13.08 -3.08
N ALA A 61 4.97 -12.98 -3.54
CA ALA A 61 6.10 -13.59 -2.85
C ALA A 61 6.52 -12.76 -1.64
N HIS A 62 6.49 -11.45 -1.78
CA HIS A 62 6.82 -10.51 -0.71
C HIS A 62 6.31 -9.12 -1.06
N ILE A 63 5.85 -8.37 -0.07
CA ILE A 63 5.42 -6.98 -0.27
C ILE A 63 6.14 -6.08 0.73
N GLU A 64 6.82 -5.07 0.19
CA GLU A 64 7.29 -3.92 0.95
C GLU A 64 6.28 -2.80 0.72
N ALA A 65 5.54 -2.43 1.74
CA ALA A 65 4.50 -1.41 1.63
C ALA A 65 4.94 -0.16 2.37
N THR A 66 4.96 0.96 1.67
CA THR A 66 5.54 2.20 2.21
C THR A 66 4.56 3.35 2.16
N ASP A 67 4.76 4.31 3.05
CA ASP A 67 4.00 5.55 3.06
C ASP A 67 4.84 6.62 3.75
N ALA A 68 4.63 7.86 3.40
CA ALA A 68 5.33 8.97 4.04
C ALA A 68 4.76 9.28 5.43
N SER A 69 3.55 8.86 5.71
CA SER A 69 2.87 9.14 6.97
C SER A 69 3.18 8.09 8.03
N ALA A 70 3.81 8.52 9.11
CA ALA A 70 4.11 7.63 10.24
C ALA A 70 2.82 7.10 10.88
N GLU A 71 1.76 7.92 10.92
CA GLU A 71 0.49 7.51 11.49
C GLU A 71 -0.18 6.43 10.65
N MET A 72 -0.13 6.56 9.33
CA MET A 72 -0.67 5.54 8.43
C MET A 72 0.07 4.22 8.62
N ILE A 73 1.39 4.26 8.69
CA ILE A 73 2.19 3.06 8.86
C ILE A 73 1.95 2.43 10.24
N ALA A 74 1.82 3.25 11.28
CA ALA A 74 1.50 2.75 12.62
C ALA A 74 0.16 2.00 12.61
N GLU A 75 -0.83 2.56 11.94
CA GLU A 75 -2.13 1.91 11.82
C GLU A 75 -2.02 0.61 11.01
N ALA A 76 -1.26 0.64 9.92
CA ALA A 76 -1.05 -0.54 9.10
C ALA A 76 -0.42 -1.67 9.89
N LYS A 77 0.54 -1.37 10.75
CA LYS A 77 1.27 -2.38 11.52
C LYS A 77 0.43 -3.04 12.62
N ARG A 78 -0.73 -2.50 12.94
CA ARG A 78 -1.54 -3.03 14.05
C ARG A 78 -2.12 -4.40 13.77
N ASP A 79 -2.21 -4.80 12.52
CA ASP A 79 -2.84 -6.06 12.15
C ASP A 79 -2.09 -6.73 11.01
N ILE A 80 -0.84 -7.12 11.27
CA ILE A 80 -0.03 -7.84 10.29
C ILE A 80 -0.11 -9.32 10.61
N ARG A 81 -0.52 -10.12 9.63
CA ARG A 81 -0.68 -11.57 9.81
C ARG A 81 0.19 -12.38 8.85
N SER A 82 1.07 -11.74 8.11
CA SER A 82 1.91 -12.43 7.15
C SER A 82 3.35 -11.99 7.28
N ALA A 83 4.25 -12.93 7.31
CA ALA A 83 5.69 -12.64 7.30
C ALA A 83 6.15 -12.09 5.96
N LYS A 84 5.33 -12.21 4.92
CA LYS A 84 5.65 -11.70 3.59
C LYS A 84 5.36 -10.21 3.43
N LEU A 85 4.73 -9.59 4.42
CA LEU A 85 4.31 -8.20 4.36
C LEU A 85 5.09 -7.36 5.35
N HIS A 86 5.75 -6.33 4.86
CA HIS A 86 6.54 -5.43 5.67
C HIS A 86 6.14 -3.99 5.38
N PHE A 87 5.87 -3.22 6.44
CA PHE A 87 5.50 -1.81 6.33
C PHE A 87 6.63 -0.93 6.83
N SER A 88 6.90 0.17 6.13
CA SER A 88 7.86 1.15 6.58
C SER A 88 7.51 2.56 6.12
N VAL A 89 7.96 3.54 6.91
CA VAL A 89 7.81 4.96 6.56
C VAL A 89 8.93 5.30 5.60
N GLN A 90 8.59 5.70 4.38
CA GLN A 90 9.56 6.05 3.36
C GLN A 90 9.09 7.22 2.54
N ASP A 91 10.05 8.02 2.09
CA ASP A 91 9.80 9.06 1.10
C ASP A 91 9.90 8.41 -0.29
N MET A 92 8.82 8.45 -1.06
CA MET A 92 8.78 7.81 -2.37
C MET A 92 9.80 8.37 -3.36
N PHE A 93 10.36 9.55 -3.08
CA PHE A 93 11.38 10.16 -3.92
C PHE A 93 12.80 9.84 -3.45
N ARG A 94 12.94 9.15 -2.33
CA ARG A 94 14.24 8.78 -1.76
C ARG A 94 14.17 7.41 -1.12
N LEU A 95 13.85 6.42 -1.94
CA LEU A 95 13.71 5.06 -1.44
C LEU A 95 15.09 4.42 -1.22
N PRO A 96 15.23 3.62 -0.16
CA PRO A 96 16.51 3.00 0.18
C PRO A 96 16.80 1.72 -0.61
N TYR A 97 16.01 1.43 -1.62
CA TYR A 97 16.11 0.18 -2.36
C TYR A 97 16.96 0.34 -3.61
N ALA A 98 17.72 -0.68 -3.95
CA ALA A 98 18.49 -0.70 -5.19
C ALA A 98 17.56 -0.77 -6.39
N ASP A 99 18.06 -0.33 -7.54
CA ASP A 99 17.32 -0.43 -8.79
C ASP A 99 16.98 -1.89 -9.07
N LYS A 100 15.78 -2.12 -9.59
CA LYS A 100 15.32 -3.46 -9.96
C LYS A 100 15.28 -4.44 -8.80
N SER A 101 15.10 -3.93 -7.58
CA SER A 101 14.95 -4.78 -6.40
C SER A 101 13.60 -5.49 -6.35
N PHE A 102 12.62 -4.98 -7.09
CA PHE A 102 11.26 -5.50 -7.05
C PHE A 102 10.79 -5.83 -8.47
N ASP A 103 9.96 -6.86 -8.57
CA ASP A 103 9.36 -7.25 -9.84
C ASP A 103 8.23 -6.31 -10.24
N VAL A 104 7.51 -5.77 -9.24
CA VAL A 104 6.34 -4.92 -9.45
C VAL A 104 6.42 -3.74 -8.52
N VAL A 105 6.17 -2.55 -9.04
CA VAL A 105 5.98 -1.36 -8.21
C VAL A 105 4.53 -0.93 -8.37
N LEU A 106 3.81 -0.93 -7.26
CA LEU A 106 2.39 -0.66 -7.24
C LEU A 106 2.15 0.70 -6.60
N SER A 107 1.48 1.58 -7.31
CA SER A 107 1.10 2.87 -6.78
C SER A 107 -0.33 3.13 -7.17
N LEU A 108 -1.24 3.09 -6.19
CA LEU A 108 -2.65 3.26 -6.43
C LEU A 108 -3.11 4.62 -5.95
N ASP A 109 -3.77 5.34 -6.83
CA ASP A 109 -4.37 6.61 -6.49
C ASP A 109 -5.81 6.35 -6.08
N HIS A 110 -6.09 6.51 -4.80
CA HIS A 110 -7.42 6.27 -4.26
C HIS A 110 -8.49 7.16 -4.85
N LYS A 111 -8.10 8.30 -5.39
CA LYS A 111 -9.05 9.23 -5.96
C LYS A 111 -9.52 8.81 -7.33
N SER A 112 -8.63 8.25 -8.14
CA SER A 112 -8.99 7.87 -9.50
C SER A 112 -9.21 6.37 -9.68
N ARG A 113 -8.58 5.54 -8.85
CA ARG A 113 -8.66 4.09 -8.91
C ARG A 113 -8.22 3.48 -10.24
N ARG A 114 -7.79 4.33 -11.16
CA ARG A 114 -7.38 3.88 -12.49
C ARG A 114 -5.89 3.92 -12.68
N GLN A 115 -5.20 4.69 -11.86
CA GLN A 115 -3.77 4.83 -12.00
C GLN A 115 -3.08 3.74 -11.23
N GLN A 116 -2.48 2.89 -11.98
CA GLN A 116 -1.79 1.73 -11.49
C GLN A 116 -0.46 1.68 -12.23
N ARG A 117 0.62 1.78 -11.52
CA ARG A 117 1.94 1.66 -12.12
C ARG A 117 2.53 0.33 -11.80
N ILE A 118 2.91 -0.37 -12.84
CA ILE A 118 3.56 -1.67 -12.73
C ILE A 118 4.89 -1.53 -13.45
N VAL A 119 5.96 -1.75 -12.73
CA VAL A 119 7.30 -1.57 -13.28
C VAL A 119 8.11 -2.82 -13.08
#